data_bf3a674ec4324148adc90add5a6965b3
#
_entry.id   bf3a674ec4324148adc90add5a6965b3
#
_cell.length_a   1.000
_cell.length_b   1.000
_cell.length_c   1.000
_cell.angle_alpha   90.00
_cell.angle_beta   90.00
_cell.angle_gamma   90.00
#
_symmetry.space_group_name_H-M   'P 1'
#
loop_
_entity.id
_entity.type
_entity.pdbx_description
1 polymer ?
#
loop_
_entity_poly.entity_id
_entity_poly.type
_entity_poly.pdbx_seq_one_letter_code
_entity_poly.pdbx_strand_id
1 'polypeptide(L)'
;DETILYRLHVRGFTKHVSSKVKHKGTYLGIVDKIPYFKELGITMIELMPAYDFNEIKSRPATSMKGQFSIEEPKLNYWGYTDGFIFAPKVAYAYSNAIGGEVEEFKYMVRELHKNGIEISMEFFFPEQTNPKEILDCLHYWVMEYHIDGIHVNLESAVMRMVQTDNLLCTTKIFTYSFATDTDFYNSATEVRNLANFNDDFMIATRRFIKGDEDMLSTIAYKVK
;
A
#
# COMPACT_ATOMS: atom_id res chain seq x y z
N ASP A 1 13.89 8.61 -12.23
CA ASP A 1 12.65 8.91 -11.53
C ASP A 1 12.98 9.56 -10.18
N GLU A 2 12.33 10.66 -9.85
CA GLU A 2 12.57 11.42 -8.60
C GLU A 2 11.53 11.08 -7.51
N THR A 3 10.97 9.86 -7.55
CA THR A 3 9.95 9.43 -6.59
C THR A 3 10.56 9.24 -5.20
N ILE A 4 10.08 10.02 -4.23
CA ILE A 4 10.35 9.85 -2.80
C ILE A 4 9.06 9.36 -2.15
N LEU A 5 9.02 8.06 -1.86
CA LEU A 5 7.83 7.35 -1.40
C LEU A 5 7.75 7.31 0.12
N TYR A 6 6.59 7.69 0.67
CA TYR A 6 6.27 7.59 2.08
C TYR A 6 5.13 6.61 2.32
N ARG A 7 5.42 5.44 2.90
CA ARG A 7 4.42 4.42 3.20
C ARG A 7 3.76 4.67 4.54
N LEU A 8 2.43 4.60 4.57
CA LEU A 8 1.65 4.85 5.77
C LEU A 8 0.38 4.00 5.87
N HIS A 9 -0.07 3.78 7.10
CA HIS A 9 -1.38 3.21 7.39
C HIS A 9 -2.38 4.33 7.67
N VAL A 10 -3.51 4.37 6.96
CA VAL A 10 -4.49 5.49 7.02
C VAL A 10 -4.86 5.84 8.46
N ARG A 11 -5.31 4.86 9.24
CA ARG A 11 -5.68 5.08 10.64
C ARG A 11 -4.47 5.37 11.53
N GLY A 12 -3.41 4.58 11.40
CA GLY A 12 -2.24 4.66 12.28
C GLY A 12 -1.50 5.97 12.21
N PHE A 13 -1.40 6.54 11.00
CA PHE A 13 -0.61 7.74 10.76
C PHE A 13 -1.11 8.98 11.51
N THR A 14 -2.42 9.13 11.64
CA THR A 14 -3.00 10.33 12.24
C THR A 14 -3.83 10.09 13.50
N LYS A 15 -4.01 8.85 13.95
CA LYS A 15 -4.88 8.52 15.10
C LYS A 15 -4.40 9.12 16.42
N HIS A 16 -3.09 9.13 16.64
CA HIS A 16 -2.53 9.64 17.89
C HIS A 16 -2.69 11.16 18.01
N VAL A 17 -2.84 11.65 19.23
CA VAL A 17 -3.05 13.09 19.53
C VAL A 17 -1.91 13.98 19.04
N SER A 18 -0.67 13.46 19.01
CA SER A 18 0.50 14.20 18.52
C SER A 18 0.44 14.53 17.03
N SER A 19 -0.44 13.88 16.26
CA SER A 19 -0.64 14.22 14.85
C SER A 19 -1.18 15.63 14.63
N LYS A 20 -1.88 16.19 15.64
CA LYS A 20 -2.49 17.54 15.65
C LYS A 20 -3.46 17.79 14.49
N VAL A 21 -4.02 16.74 13.89
CA VAL A 21 -5.01 16.88 12.84
C VAL A 21 -6.43 16.85 13.40
N LYS A 22 -7.37 17.44 12.66
CA LYS A 22 -8.79 17.47 13.02
C LYS A 22 -9.45 16.11 12.80
N HIS A 23 -9.19 15.47 11.67
CA HIS A 23 -9.85 14.24 11.21
C HIS A 23 -8.97 13.01 11.47
N LYS A 24 -8.73 12.68 12.74
CA LYS A 24 -7.76 11.66 13.16
C LYS A 24 -8.11 10.26 12.65
N GLY A 25 -7.15 9.60 12.01
CA GLY A 25 -7.27 8.21 11.57
C GLY A 25 -8.15 8.00 10.34
N THR A 26 -8.35 9.04 9.53
CA THR A 26 -9.21 9.02 8.35
C THR A 26 -8.50 9.51 7.09
N TYR A 27 -9.13 9.36 5.93
CA TYR A 27 -8.66 9.93 4.66
C TYR A 27 -8.45 11.45 4.75
N LEU A 28 -9.38 12.15 5.39
CA LEU A 28 -9.26 13.61 5.61
C LEU A 28 -8.07 13.96 6.51
N GLY A 29 -7.71 13.08 7.46
CA GLY A 29 -6.52 13.27 8.28
C GLY A 29 -5.22 13.21 7.47
N ILE A 30 -5.19 12.47 6.36
CA ILE A 30 -4.06 12.47 5.42
C ILE A 30 -3.99 13.81 4.69
N VAL A 31 -5.14 14.36 4.25
CA VAL A 31 -5.22 15.69 3.63
C VAL A 31 -4.67 16.76 4.58
N ASP A 32 -5.03 16.71 5.87
CA ASP A 32 -4.52 17.63 6.89
C ASP A 32 -2.96 17.57 7.01
N LYS A 33 -2.33 16.48 6.53
CA LYS A 33 -0.87 16.25 6.57
C LYS A 33 -0.12 16.61 5.29
N ILE A 34 -0.78 17.10 4.26
CA ILE A 34 -0.11 17.53 3.01
C ILE A 34 1.05 18.51 3.26
N PRO A 35 0.92 19.54 4.12
CA PRO A 35 2.06 20.43 4.43
C PRO A 35 3.27 19.68 4.99
N TYR A 36 3.06 18.67 5.84
CA TYR A 36 4.11 17.83 6.40
C TYR A 36 4.83 16.99 5.31
N PHE A 37 4.08 16.42 4.37
CA PHE A 37 4.70 15.68 3.26
C PHE A 37 5.56 16.59 2.39
N LYS A 38 5.10 17.82 2.13
CA LYS A 38 5.87 18.82 1.35
C LYS A 38 7.13 19.27 2.08
N GLU A 39 7.07 19.47 3.38
CA GLU A 39 8.24 19.80 4.22
C GLU A 39 9.31 18.70 4.19
N LEU A 40 8.88 17.42 4.14
CA LEU A 40 9.78 16.29 4.01
C LEU A 40 10.28 16.03 2.57
N GLY A 41 9.75 16.75 1.58
CA GLY A 41 10.08 16.53 0.17
C GLY A 41 9.49 15.24 -0.41
N ILE A 42 8.40 14.73 0.17
CA ILE A 42 7.71 13.53 -0.30
C ILE A 42 6.98 13.85 -1.60
N THR A 43 7.19 13.03 -2.62
CA THR A 43 6.54 13.16 -3.92
C THR A 43 5.47 12.09 -4.16
N MET A 44 5.45 11.02 -3.36
CA MET A 44 4.45 9.96 -3.42
C MET A 44 4.13 9.41 -2.04
N ILE A 45 2.86 9.19 -1.74
CA ILE A 45 2.46 8.39 -0.57
C ILE A 45 2.00 7.01 -1.01
N GLU A 46 2.30 6.00 -0.19
CA GLU A 46 1.78 4.65 -0.35
C GLU A 46 0.86 4.32 0.82
N LEU A 47 -0.38 4.01 0.51
CA LEU A 47 -1.31 3.52 1.51
C LEU A 47 -1.14 2.00 1.68
N MET A 48 -0.91 1.55 2.92
CA MET A 48 -1.16 0.15 3.27
C MET A 48 -2.62 -0.20 2.97
N PRO A 49 -3.04 -1.48 2.92
CA PRO A 49 -4.36 -1.85 2.42
C PRO A 49 -5.48 -0.92 2.91
N ALA A 50 -6.12 -0.23 1.98
CA ALA A 50 -7.19 0.73 2.23
C ALA A 50 -8.49 0.40 1.48
N TYR A 51 -8.57 -0.79 0.85
CA TYR A 51 -9.83 -1.39 0.42
C TYR A 51 -10.62 -1.92 1.65
N ASP A 52 -11.89 -2.20 1.50
CA ASP A 52 -12.72 -2.62 2.63
C ASP A 52 -12.48 -4.10 3.00
N PHE A 53 -11.97 -4.33 4.19
CA PHE A 53 -11.67 -5.65 4.76
C PHE A 53 -12.27 -5.80 6.16
N ASN A 54 -12.53 -7.04 6.58
CA ASN A 54 -13.01 -7.32 7.93
C ASN A 54 -11.92 -7.11 8.98
N GLU A 55 -12.10 -6.14 9.85
CA GLU A 55 -11.21 -5.90 11.00
C GLU A 55 -11.36 -6.94 12.10
N ILE A 56 -12.53 -7.55 12.20
CA ILE A 56 -12.83 -8.55 13.24
C ILE A 56 -12.81 -9.91 12.56
N LYS A 57 -11.83 -10.76 12.89
CA LYS A 57 -11.87 -12.17 12.46
C LYS A 57 -13.04 -12.85 13.16
N SER A 58 -14.07 -13.26 12.40
CA SER A 58 -15.15 -14.09 12.90
C SER A 58 -14.56 -15.38 13.50
N ARG A 59 -14.94 -15.69 14.73
CA ARG A 59 -14.54 -16.95 15.35
C ARG A 59 -15.17 -18.11 14.58
N PRO A 60 -14.42 -19.19 14.28
CA PRO A 60 -15.08 -20.42 13.95
C PRO A 60 -15.93 -20.83 15.16
N ALA A 61 -17.21 -21.07 14.95
CA ALA A 61 -18.10 -21.62 15.96
C ALA A 61 -17.64 -23.05 16.28
N THR A 62 -16.66 -23.20 17.13
CA THR A 62 -16.20 -24.48 17.62
C THR A 62 -16.33 -24.48 19.14
N SER A 63 -17.32 -25.15 19.63
CA SER A 63 -17.14 -26.27 20.55
C SER A 63 -18.44 -26.68 21.23
N MET A 64 -18.86 -27.85 20.93
CA MET A 64 -19.84 -28.61 21.72
C MET A 64 -19.26 -29.13 23.06
N LYS A 65 -18.41 -28.40 23.73
CA LYS A 65 -17.93 -28.71 25.08
C LYS A 65 -17.81 -27.42 25.90
N GLY A 66 -18.83 -27.14 26.66
CA GLY A 66 -19.12 -26.33 27.82
C GLY A 66 -18.03 -25.53 28.57
N GLN A 67 -17.00 -25.03 27.92
CA GLN A 67 -16.07 -24.03 28.46
C GLN A 67 -16.04 -22.82 27.53
N PHE A 68 -16.77 -21.79 27.90
CA PHE A 68 -16.71 -20.49 27.29
C PHE A 68 -15.42 -19.76 27.71
N SER A 69 -14.31 -20.00 27.04
CA SER A 69 -13.23 -19.03 27.06
C SER A 69 -13.59 -17.92 26.06
N ILE A 70 -13.97 -16.77 26.56
CA ILE A 70 -14.18 -15.57 25.79
C ILE A 70 -12.78 -15.03 25.49
N GLU A 71 -12.11 -15.55 24.46
CA GLU A 71 -10.96 -14.85 23.89
C GLU A 71 -11.48 -13.61 23.17
N GLU A 72 -10.94 -12.45 23.50
CA GLU A 72 -11.27 -11.21 22.78
C GLU A 72 -10.92 -11.38 21.30
N PRO A 73 -11.79 -10.94 20.38
CA PRO A 73 -11.52 -11.06 18.95
C PRO A 73 -10.27 -10.25 18.62
N LYS A 74 -9.27 -10.89 18.01
CA LYS A 74 -8.07 -10.21 17.53
C LYS A 74 -8.44 -9.29 16.37
N LEU A 75 -8.12 -8.01 16.50
CA LEU A 75 -8.33 -7.03 15.46
C LEU A 75 -7.32 -7.25 14.32
N ASN A 76 -7.81 -7.38 13.08
CA ASN A 76 -6.98 -7.31 11.90
C ASN A 76 -6.71 -5.84 11.57
N TYR A 77 -5.63 -5.32 12.12
CA TYR A 77 -5.29 -3.89 11.99
C TYR A 77 -4.73 -3.54 10.61
N TRP A 78 -3.93 -4.45 10.03
CA TRP A 78 -3.11 -4.16 8.87
C TRP A 78 -3.80 -4.35 7.52
N GLY A 79 -4.85 -5.15 7.45
CA GLY A 79 -5.65 -5.35 6.25
C GLY A 79 -5.13 -6.38 5.25
N TYR A 80 -4.08 -7.13 5.57
CA TYR A 80 -3.59 -8.22 4.71
C TYR A 80 -4.50 -9.45 4.83
N THR A 81 -5.66 -9.34 4.23
CA THR A 81 -6.71 -10.37 4.24
C THR A 81 -7.69 -10.11 3.10
N ASP A 82 -8.54 -11.09 2.84
CA ASP A 82 -9.65 -10.97 1.91
C ASP A 82 -10.56 -9.80 2.28
N GLY A 83 -11.13 -9.16 1.26
CA GLY A 83 -12.01 -8.03 1.45
C GLY A 83 -12.79 -7.69 0.19
N PHE A 84 -13.53 -6.60 0.28
CA PHE A 84 -14.21 -6.01 -0.86
C PHE A 84 -13.21 -5.12 -1.63
N ILE A 85 -12.36 -5.76 -2.44
CA ILE A 85 -11.21 -5.14 -3.10
C ILE A 85 -11.57 -4.01 -4.07
N PHE A 86 -12.84 -3.82 -4.41
CA PHE A 86 -13.34 -2.73 -5.26
C PHE A 86 -13.91 -1.54 -4.48
N ALA A 87 -13.82 -1.53 -3.14
CA ALA A 87 -14.38 -0.46 -2.32
C ALA A 87 -13.33 0.10 -1.34
N PRO A 88 -13.24 1.43 -1.16
CA PRO A 88 -12.44 2.02 -0.10
C PRO A 88 -12.96 1.60 1.27
N LYS A 89 -12.05 1.50 2.24
CA LYS A 89 -12.42 1.08 3.58
C LYS A 89 -13.32 2.08 4.27
N VAL A 90 -14.56 1.65 4.57
CA VAL A 90 -15.59 2.47 5.24
C VAL A 90 -15.07 3.04 6.57
N ALA A 91 -14.38 2.22 7.37
CA ALA A 91 -13.87 2.63 8.68
C ALA A 91 -12.73 3.67 8.65
N TYR A 92 -12.25 4.05 7.46
CA TYR A 92 -11.28 5.15 7.28
C TYR A 92 -11.93 6.46 6.83
N ALA A 93 -13.24 6.48 6.61
CA ALA A 93 -13.96 7.72 6.40
C ALA A 93 -14.24 8.45 7.74
N TYR A 94 -14.28 9.75 7.69
CA TYR A 94 -14.77 10.59 8.79
C TYR A 94 -16.28 10.70 8.78
N SER A 95 -16.86 10.77 7.59
CA SER A 95 -18.31 10.84 7.37
C SER A 95 -18.96 9.48 7.64
N ASN A 96 -20.14 9.50 8.30
CA ASN A 96 -21.00 8.33 8.45
C ASN A 96 -22.09 8.27 7.37
N ALA A 97 -22.04 9.13 6.35
CA ALA A 97 -22.99 9.09 5.23
C ALA A 97 -22.72 7.88 4.33
N ILE A 98 -23.76 7.34 3.72
CA ILE A 98 -23.64 6.27 2.72
C ILE A 98 -22.77 6.76 1.56
N GLY A 99 -21.73 6.03 1.20
CA GLY A 99 -20.78 6.42 0.16
C GLY A 99 -19.74 7.47 0.59
N GLY A 100 -19.75 7.87 1.87
CA GLY A 100 -18.80 8.86 2.40
C GLY A 100 -17.34 8.44 2.23
N GLU A 101 -17.04 7.14 2.31
CA GLU A 101 -15.71 6.58 2.10
C GLU A 101 -15.21 6.80 0.66
N VAL A 102 -16.09 6.68 -0.32
CA VAL A 102 -15.78 6.90 -1.74
C VAL A 102 -15.47 8.38 -1.99
N GLU A 103 -16.35 9.26 -1.50
CA GLU A 103 -16.19 10.71 -1.65
C GLU A 103 -14.91 11.22 -0.96
N GLU A 104 -14.63 10.75 0.27
CA GLU A 104 -13.46 11.18 1.01
C GLU A 104 -12.16 10.62 0.39
N PHE A 105 -12.18 9.39 -0.11
CA PHE A 105 -11.02 8.83 -0.81
C PHE A 105 -10.71 9.64 -2.08
N LYS A 106 -11.72 9.90 -2.92
CA LYS A 106 -11.57 10.74 -4.12
C LYS A 106 -11.13 12.18 -3.78
N TYR A 107 -11.66 12.73 -2.70
CA TYR A 107 -11.24 14.05 -2.22
C TYR A 107 -9.76 14.05 -1.81
N MET A 108 -9.31 13.03 -1.06
CA MET A 108 -7.93 12.88 -0.66
C MET A 108 -7.00 12.80 -1.87
N VAL A 109 -7.30 11.94 -2.85
CA VAL A 109 -6.51 11.80 -4.07
C VAL A 109 -6.39 13.14 -4.80
N ARG A 110 -7.52 13.82 -4.99
CA ARG A 110 -7.54 15.14 -5.65
C ARG A 110 -6.70 16.19 -4.94
N GLU A 111 -6.76 16.24 -3.60
CA GLU A 111 -5.97 17.21 -2.84
C GLU A 111 -4.47 16.89 -2.85
N LEU A 112 -4.09 15.60 -2.85
CA LEU A 112 -2.71 15.16 -3.03
C LEU A 112 -2.20 15.60 -4.41
N HIS A 113 -2.91 15.30 -5.50
CA HIS A 113 -2.54 15.67 -6.87
C HIS A 113 -2.42 17.19 -7.04
N LYS A 114 -3.33 17.99 -6.48
CA LYS A 114 -3.22 19.47 -6.49
C LYS A 114 -1.93 19.99 -5.85
N ASN A 115 -1.36 19.22 -4.94
CA ASN A 115 -0.12 19.56 -4.26
C ASN A 115 1.12 18.87 -4.84
N GLY A 116 0.99 18.20 -6.00
CA GLY A 116 2.07 17.52 -6.69
C GLY A 116 2.54 16.25 -5.99
N ILE A 117 1.66 15.59 -5.22
CA ILE A 117 1.94 14.34 -4.51
C ILE A 117 1.13 13.23 -5.18
N GLU A 118 1.82 12.22 -5.69
CA GLU A 118 1.23 11.00 -6.22
C GLU A 118 0.74 10.08 -5.10
N ILE A 119 -0.16 9.15 -5.45
CA ILE A 119 -0.68 8.17 -4.50
C ILE A 119 -0.57 6.75 -5.04
N SER A 120 -0.05 5.85 -4.22
CA SER A 120 -0.03 4.40 -4.43
C SER A 120 -0.85 3.70 -3.36
N MET A 121 -1.32 2.50 -3.66
CA MET A 121 -1.98 1.65 -2.67
C MET A 121 -1.45 0.21 -2.76
N GLU A 122 -1.31 -0.41 -1.59
CA GLU A 122 -0.94 -1.81 -1.46
C GLU A 122 -2.19 -2.70 -1.49
N PHE A 123 -2.14 -3.72 -2.34
CA PHE A 123 -3.18 -4.73 -2.47
C PHE A 123 -2.68 -6.09 -2.02
N PHE A 124 -3.47 -6.77 -1.23
CA PHE A 124 -3.27 -8.16 -0.91
C PHE A 124 -4.30 -9.01 -1.66
N PHE A 125 -3.82 -9.90 -2.50
CA PHE A 125 -4.63 -10.89 -3.18
C PHE A 125 -4.25 -12.28 -2.65
N PRO A 126 -5.23 -13.09 -2.20
CA PRO A 126 -4.98 -14.50 -1.89
C PRO A 126 -4.40 -15.25 -3.09
N GLU A 127 -3.57 -16.27 -2.85
CA GLU A 127 -2.89 -17.04 -3.91
C GLU A 127 -3.83 -17.63 -4.97
N GLN A 128 -5.10 -17.86 -4.60
CA GLN A 128 -6.10 -18.46 -5.49
C GLN A 128 -6.98 -17.43 -6.22
N THR A 129 -6.67 -16.14 -6.06
CA THR A 129 -7.44 -15.08 -6.73
C THR A 129 -7.29 -15.20 -8.25
N ASN A 130 -8.41 -15.12 -8.96
CA ASN A 130 -8.40 -15.20 -10.42
C ASN A 130 -7.60 -14.03 -11.01
N PRO A 131 -6.61 -14.27 -11.89
CA PRO A 131 -5.83 -13.22 -12.54
C PRO A 131 -6.67 -12.14 -13.22
N LYS A 132 -7.81 -12.50 -13.79
CA LYS A 132 -8.73 -11.53 -14.38
C LYS A 132 -9.34 -10.61 -13.33
N GLU A 133 -9.72 -11.13 -12.18
CA GLU A 133 -10.26 -10.33 -11.06
C GLU A 133 -9.21 -9.36 -10.52
N ILE A 134 -7.95 -9.80 -10.47
CA ILE A 134 -6.82 -8.92 -10.11
C ILE A 134 -6.72 -7.75 -11.08
N LEU A 135 -6.70 -8.02 -12.40
CA LEU A 135 -6.63 -6.97 -13.42
C LEU A 135 -7.84 -6.04 -13.35
N ASP A 136 -9.05 -6.58 -13.25
CA ASP A 136 -10.28 -5.79 -13.17
C ASP A 136 -10.26 -4.87 -11.93
N CYS A 137 -9.74 -5.36 -10.79
CA CYS A 137 -9.57 -4.57 -9.59
C CYS A 137 -8.55 -3.43 -9.80
N LEU A 138 -7.38 -3.72 -10.33
CA LEU A 138 -6.34 -2.72 -10.54
C LEU A 138 -6.79 -1.65 -11.56
N HIS A 139 -7.44 -2.04 -12.65
CA HIS A 139 -8.07 -1.11 -13.58
C HIS A 139 -9.07 -0.20 -12.90
N TYR A 140 -9.95 -0.78 -12.07
CA TYR A 140 -10.97 -0.01 -11.35
C TYR A 140 -10.35 1.07 -10.47
N TRP A 141 -9.31 0.76 -9.69
CA TRP A 141 -8.67 1.74 -8.83
C TRP A 141 -7.93 2.82 -9.60
N VAL A 142 -7.26 2.47 -10.68
CA VAL A 142 -6.59 3.46 -11.55
C VAL A 142 -7.61 4.36 -12.26
N MET A 143 -8.69 3.80 -12.80
CA MET A 143 -9.67 4.56 -13.58
C MET A 143 -10.63 5.36 -12.71
N GLU A 144 -11.09 4.79 -11.59
CA GLU A 144 -12.13 5.39 -10.75
C GLU A 144 -11.55 6.32 -9.67
N TYR A 145 -10.42 5.95 -9.10
CA TYR A 145 -9.78 6.71 -8.03
C TYR A 145 -8.52 7.46 -8.44
N HIS A 146 -8.05 7.23 -9.68
CA HIS A 146 -6.85 7.88 -10.23
C HIS A 146 -5.60 7.69 -9.36
N ILE A 147 -5.40 6.48 -8.83
CA ILE A 147 -4.14 6.15 -8.15
C ILE A 147 -3.01 6.05 -9.18
N ASP A 148 -1.83 6.54 -8.82
CA ASP A 148 -0.65 6.62 -9.70
C ASP A 148 0.25 5.40 -9.58
N GLY A 149 0.09 4.64 -8.49
CA GLY A 149 0.90 3.48 -8.19
C GLY A 149 0.13 2.34 -7.56
N ILE A 150 0.66 1.15 -7.74
CA ILE A 150 0.12 -0.11 -7.23
C ILE A 150 1.26 -0.87 -6.56
N HIS A 151 1.04 -1.34 -5.33
CA HIS A 151 1.98 -2.25 -4.67
C HIS A 151 1.34 -3.63 -4.55
N VAL A 152 1.93 -4.63 -5.17
CA VAL A 152 1.42 -6.01 -5.22
C VAL A 152 2.55 -7.04 -5.18
N ASN A 153 2.27 -8.19 -4.59
CA ASN A 153 3.09 -9.38 -4.71
C ASN A 153 2.29 -10.45 -5.45
N LEU A 154 2.65 -10.69 -6.69
CA LEU A 154 1.96 -11.61 -7.58
C LEU A 154 2.93 -12.65 -8.13
N GLU A 155 2.41 -13.80 -8.53
CA GLU A 155 3.19 -14.77 -9.31
C GLU A 155 3.69 -14.16 -10.62
N SER A 156 4.84 -14.62 -11.11
CA SER A 156 5.52 -14.07 -12.30
C SER A 156 4.62 -13.96 -13.52
N ALA A 157 3.75 -14.94 -13.75
CA ALA A 157 2.83 -14.94 -14.89
C ALA A 157 1.78 -13.81 -14.79
N VAL A 158 1.20 -13.62 -13.60
CA VAL A 158 0.20 -12.56 -13.35
C VAL A 158 0.87 -11.20 -13.36
N MET A 159 2.07 -11.07 -12.81
CA MET A 159 2.85 -9.84 -12.85
C MET A 159 3.15 -9.41 -14.30
N ARG A 160 3.49 -10.35 -15.19
CA ARG A 160 3.66 -10.05 -16.63
C ARG A 160 2.36 -9.54 -17.27
N MET A 161 1.19 -10.12 -16.91
CA MET A 161 -0.10 -9.62 -17.40
C MET A 161 -0.33 -8.16 -16.98
N VAL A 162 -0.07 -7.83 -15.70
CA VAL A 162 -0.18 -6.47 -15.18
C VAL A 162 0.76 -5.49 -15.91
N GLN A 163 2.00 -5.90 -16.15
CA GLN A 163 3.00 -5.05 -16.81
C GLN A 163 2.75 -4.80 -18.29
N THR A 164 2.15 -5.77 -18.98
CA THR A 164 1.85 -5.66 -20.42
C THR A 164 0.46 -5.11 -20.69
N ASP A 165 -0.30 -4.83 -19.63
CA ASP A 165 -1.64 -4.27 -19.76
C ASP A 165 -1.61 -2.81 -20.21
N ASN A 166 -2.42 -2.48 -21.21
CA ASN A 166 -2.42 -1.16 -21.82
C ASN A 166 -2.90 -0.02 -20.89
N LEU A 167 -3.74 -0.32 -19.90
CA LEU A 167 -4.22 0.67 -18.93
C LEU A 167 -3.22 0.88 -17.79
N LEU A 168 -2.48 -0.16 -17.43
CA LEU A 168 -1.54 -0.14 -16.32
C LEU A 168 -0.10 0.21 -16.74
N CYS A 169 0.19 0.31 -18.04
CA CYS A 169 1.55 0.55 -18.55
C CYS A 169 2.18 1.89 -18.11
N THR A 170 1.37 2.85 -17.70
CA THR A 170 1.82 4.13 -17.14
C THR A 170 1.74 4.20 -15.61
N THR A 171 1.11 3.21 -14.97
CA THR A 171 0.97 3.13 -13.52
C THR A 171 2.28 2.60 -12.91
N LYS A 172 2.78 3.21 -11.84
CA LYS A 172 3.96 2.73 -11.13
C LYS A 172 3.62 1.44 -10.37
N ILE A 173 4.42 0.40 -10.55
CA ILE A 173 4.19 -0.89 -9.90
C ILE A 173 5.33 -1.14 -8.92
N PHE A 174 4.98 -1.44 -7.67
CA PHE A 174 5.90 -1.78 -6.60
C PHE A 174 5.72 -3.23 -6.17
N THR A 175 6.81 -3.91 -5.82
CA THR A 175 6.78 -5.28 -5.28
C THR A 175 7.89 -5.48 -4.26
N TYR A 176 7.71 -6.41 -3.31
CA TYR A 176 8.75 -6.74 -2.31
C TYR A 176 9.83 -7.66 -2.87
N SER A 177 9.47 -8.58 -3.74
CA SER A 177 10.43 -9.43 -4.40
C SER A 177 9.98 -9.74 -5.81
N PHE A 178 10.93 -9.68 -6.73
CA PHE A 178 10.75 -10.42 -7.96
C PHE A 178 10.99 -11.90 -7.61
N ALA A 179 10.08 -12.77 -8.04
CA ALA A 179 10.44 -14.17 -8.13
C ALA A 179 11.80 -14.24 -8.84
N THR A 180 12.72 -15.04 -8.34
CA THR A 180 14.10 -15.20 -8.81
C THR A 180 14.21 -15.75 -10.25
N ASP A 181 13.20 -15.51 -11.04
CA ASP A 181 13.11 -15.89 -12.43
C ASP A 181 14.03 -14.94 -13.23
N THR A 182 15.29 -15.38 -13.39
CA THR A 182 16.30 -14.69 -14.22
C THR A 182 15.78 -14.41 -15.63
N ASP A 183 14.82 -15.20 -16.11
CA ASP A 183 14.17 -15.01 -17.40
C ASP A 183 13.29 -13.74 -17.45
N PHE A 184 12.81 -13.27 -16.31
CA PHE A 184 12.03 -12.04 -16.22
C PHE A 184 12.86 -10.79 -16.56
N TYR A 185 14.13 -10.78 -16.13
CA TYR A 185 15.07 -9.69 -16.45
C TYR A 185 15.71 -9.82 -17.82
N ASN A 186 15.86 -11.03 -18.34
CA ASN A 186 16.52 -11.30 -19.61
C ASN A 186 15.59 -11.11 -20.83
N SER A 187 14.28 -11.08 -20.63
CA SER A 187 13.33 -10.72 -21.69
C SER A 187 13.17 -9.20 -21.81
N ALA A 188 14.25 -8.48 -21.79
CA ALA A 188 14.39 -7.03 -21.69
C ALA A 188 13.70 -6.23 -22.80
N THR A 189 12.40 -6.24 -22.80
CA THR A 189 11.64 -5.03 -23.10
C THR A 189 11.69 -4.19 -21.83
N GLU A 190 12.24 -2.99 -21.91
CA GLU A 190 12.41 -2.05 -20.81
C GLU A 190 11.10 -1.92 -20.00
N VAL A 191 11.01 -2.62 -18.87
CA VAL A 191 9.90 -2.45 -17.95
C VAL A 191 10.15 -1.17 -17.18
N ARG A 192 9.59 -0.07 -17.66
CA ARG A 192 9.87 1.29 -17.16
C ARG A 192 9.11 1.62 -15.89
N ASN A 193 8.06 0.89 -15.57
CA ASN A 193 7.12 1.22 -14.49
C ASN A 193 7.19 0.29 -13.27
N LEU A 194 8.16 -0.62 -13.22
CA LEU A 194 8.30 -1.59 -12.12
C LEU A 194 9.47 -1.25 -11.22
N ALA A 195 9.22 -1.22 -9.90
CA ALA A 195 10.23 -1.02 -8.89
C ALA A 195 10.14 -2.12 -7.81
N ASN A 196 11.30 -2.49 -7.27
CA ASN A 196 11.42 -3.48 -6.20
C ASN A 196 12.00 -2.85 -4.94
N PHE A 197 11.47 -3.21 -3.79
CA PHE A 197 12.09 -2.87 -2.50
C PHE A 197 13.41 -3.62 -2.33
N ASN A 198 14.47 -2.89 -2.00
CA ASN A 198 15.80 -3.45 -1.79
C ASN A 198 16.09 -3.60 -0.29
N ASP A 199 15.77 -4.77 0.25
CA ASP A 199 15.97 -5.06 1.66
C ASP A 199 17.45 -5.04 2.07
N ASP A 200 18.34 -5.47 1.20
CA ASP A 200 19.80 -5.43 1.46
C ASP A 200 20.30 -4.00 1.62
N PHE A 201 19.82 -3.08 0.79
CA PHE A 201 20.15 -1.66 0.91
C PHE A 201 19.55 -1.08 2.20
N MET A 202 18.29 -1.40 2.50
CA MET A 202 17.62 -0.96 3.72
C MET A 202 18.36 -1.43 4.97
N ILE A 203 18.70 -2.71 5.05
CA ILE A 203 19.43 -3.30 6.19
C ILE A 203 20.80 -2.65 6.34
N ALA A 204 21.56 -2.52 5.25
CA ALA A 204 22.88 -1.90 5.28
C ALA A 204 22.81 -0.44 5.74
N THR A 205 21.83 0.32 5.24
CA THR A 205 21.61 1.72 5.64
C THR A 205 21.26 1.85 7.12
N ARG A 206 20.36 1.00 7.63
CA ARG A 206 20.00 0.99 9.06
C ARG A 206 21.20 0.67 9.95
N ARG A 207 22.01 -0.31 9.56
CA ARG A 207 23.22 -0.68 10.30
C ARG A 207 24.27 0.43 10.30
N PHE A 208 24.43 1.10 9.15
CA PHE A 208 25.32 2.26 9.03
C PHE A 208 24.88 3.42 9.94
N ILE A 209 23.61 3.78 9.90
CA ILE A 209 23.05 4.88 10.74
C ILE A 209 23.14 4.53 12.22
N LYS A 210 22.99 3.26 12.59
CA LYS A 210 23.14 2.77 13.98
C LYS A 210 24.60 2.84 14.47
N GLY A 211 25.58 2.91 13.55
CA GLY A 211 27.01 2.93 13.89
C GLY A 211 27.62 1.54 14.04
N ASP A 212 27.06 0.50 13.39
CA ASP A 212 27.65 -0.81 13.37
C ASP A 212 29.02 -0.76 12.66
N GLU A 213 30.00 -1.52 13.15
CA GLU A 213 31.35 -1.58 12.59
C GLU A 213 31.34 -2.07 11.12
N ASP A 214 32.33 -1.63 10.34
CA ASP A 214 32.59 -1.99 8.94
C ASP A 214 31.46 -1.68 7.93
N MET A 215 30.49 -0.86 8.30
CA MET A 215 29.37 -0.52 7.41
C MET A 215 29.68 0.57 6.37
N LEU A 216 30.75 1.35 6.54
CA LEU A 216 31.09 2.44 5.62
C LEU A 216 31.39 1.95 4.20
N SER A 217 32.21 0.90 4.08
CA SER A 217 32.56 0.30 2.78
C SER A 217 31.34 -0.35 2.12
N THR A 218 30.48 -1.00 2.91
CA THR A 218 29.24 -1.63 2.44
C THR A 218 28.27 -0.59 1.85
N ILE A 219 28.07 0.52 2.56
CA ILE A 219 27.18 1.60 2.06
C ILE A 219 27.78 2.28 0.85
N ALA A 220 29.09 2.60 0.86
CA ALA A 220 29.75 3.22 -0.29
C ALA A 220 29.65 2.37 -1.58
N TYR A 221 29.68 1.03 -1.44
CA TYR A 221 29.45 0.12 -2.56
C TYR A 221 28.00 0.14 -3.07
N LYS A 222 27.03 0.19 -2.16
CA LYS A 222 25.60 0.12 -2.50
C LYS A 222 25.01 1.43 -3.05
N VAL A 223 25.67 2.56 -2.81
CA VAL A 223 25.25 3.90 -3.30
C VAL A 223 25.83 4.21 -4.68
N LYS A 224 26.84 3.46 -5.15
CA LYS A 224 27.37 3.57 -6.52
C LYS A 224 26.43 2.97 -7.56
#